data_85fd3e6cc98797c4ab48d46fa7ab9296
#
_entry.id   85fd3e6cc98797c4ab48d46fa7ab9296
#
_cell.length_a   1.000
_cell.length_b   1.000
_cell.length_c   1.000
_cell.angle_alpha   90.00
_cell.angle_beta   90.00
_cell.angle_gamma   90.00
#
_symmetry.space_group_name_H-M   'P 1'
#
loop_
_entity.id
_entity.type
_entity.pdbx_description
1 polymer ?
#
loop_
_entity_poly.entity_id
_entity_poly.type
_entity_poly.pdbx_seq_one_letter_code
_entity_poly.pdbx_strand_id
1 'polypeptide(L)'
;MKKLIYVLAVCAAFVLGANANEAEFVKNLKQSLNDKNAQLISIDKLNSLNGLNLLIVRSGDKKEAFLASDDGKSLVAVTEEPKLADAADAALFKMRTQILKDARDAAALELLKSINPARFAYIESFDKNNPYVTYIVGDPECPYCAEEMKRITKHLRNSNVKLIFAPVHGKSAFIKSALILKRLKALSPSDQKGAIDVIEKYYNKDAQVSDADVSKAELNAVYADTKTLFSKGVIKSVPYVIKVKK
;
A
#
# COMPACT_ATOMS: atom_id res chain seq x y z
N MET A 1 -10.64 -33.70 6.20
CA MET A 1 -11.08 -32.95 7.41
C MET A 1 -10.90 -31.48 7.12
N LYS A 2 -12.02 -30.78 6.81
CA LYS A 2 -12.03 -29.34 6.49
C LYS A 2 -11.92 -28.55 7.78
N LYS A 3 -10.80 -27.90 8.03
CA LYS A 3 -10.69 -26.90 9.10
C LYS A 3 -11.35 -25.60 8.63
N LEU A 4 -12.57 -25.41 9.08
CA LEU A 4 -13.33 -24.17 8.97
C LEU A 4 -12.64 -23.14 9.84
N ILE A 5 -11.93 -22.19 9.22
CA ILE A 5 -11.38 -21.03 9.92
C ILE A 5 -12.56 -20.06 10.11
N TYR A 6 -13.13 -20.06 11.31
CA TYR A 6 -14.04 -19.01 11.76
C TYR A 6 -13.25 -17.72 11.89
N VAL A 7 -13.38 -16.83 10.93
CA VAL A 7 -13.09 -15.42 11.12
C VAL A 7 -14.16 -14.89 12.06
N LEU A 8 -13.86 -14.87 13.34
CA LEU A 8 -14.64 -14.14 14.33
C LEU A 8 -14.52 -12.65 13.97
N ALA A 9 -15.51 -12.15 13.23
CA ALA A 9 -15.80 -10.74 13.16
C ALA A 9 -16.22 -10.30 14.56
N VAL A 10 -15.26 -9.89 15.38
CA VAL A 10 -15.55 -9.16 16.62
C VAL A 10 -16.02 -7.77 16.19
N CYS A 11 -17.28 -7.71 15.77
CA CYS A 11 -18.08 -6.49 15.86
C CYS A 11 -18.38 -6.30 17.35
N ALA A 12 -17.40 -5.82 18.12
CA ALA A 12 -17.70 -5.15 19.37
C ALA A 12 -18.43 -3.86 19.01
N ALA A 13 -19.73 -3.95 18.80
CA ALA A 13 -20.61 -2.81 18.94
C ALA A 13 -20.52 -2.43 20.42
N PHE A 14 -19.58 -1.56 20.74
CA PHE A 14 -19.66 -0.79 21.96
C PHE A 14 -20.92 0.06 21.83
N VAL A 15 -21.99 -0.41 22.46
CA VAL A 15 -23.10 0.45 22.85
C VAL A 15 -22.55 1.32 23.97
N LEU A 16 -21.85 2.38 23.58
CA LEU A 16 -21.43 3.44 24.48
C LEU A 16 -22.71 4.20 24.86
N GLY A 17 -23.07 4.15 26.13
CA GLY A 17 -24.06 5.07 26.68
C GLY A 17 -23.54 6.47 26.44
N ALA A 18 -24.26 7.26 25.60
CA ALA A 18 -23.85 8.57 25.18
C ALA A 18 -23.75 9.50 26.41
N ASN A 19 -22.56 9.64 26.96
CA ASN A 19 -22.23 10.70 27.90
C ASN A 19 -22.12 12.02 27.11
N ALA A 20 -22.58 13.14 27.68
CA ALA A 20 -22.54 14.47 27.06
C ALA A 20 -21.15 14.82 26.49
N ASN A 21 -20.07 14.37 27.16
CA ASN A 21 -18.68 14.52 26.73
C ASN A 21 -18.36 13.80 25.41
N GLU A 22 -18.97 12.66 25.15
CA GLU A 22 -18.69 11.89 23.92
C GLU A 22 -19.36 12.53 22.69
N ALA A 23 -20.58 13.03 22.85
CA ALA A 23 -21.27 13.75 21.78
C ALA A 23 -20.50 15.04 21.37
N GLU A 24 -19.95 15.76 22.36
CA GLU A 24 -19.12 16.93 22.12
C GLU A 24 -17.79 16.56 21.45
N PHE A 25 -17.13 15.51 21.89
CA PHE A 25 -15.92 14.98 21.27
C PHE A 25 -16.15 14.65 19.79
N VAL A 26 -17.20 13.88 19.48
CA VAL A 26 -17.52 13.51 18.09
C VAL A 26 -17.88 14.74 17.24
N LYS A 27 -18.54 15.74 17.82
CA LYS A 27 -18.81 17.01 17.15
C LYS A 27 -17.51 17.73 16.80
N ASN A 28 -16.60 17.87 17.77
CA ASN A 28 -15.29 18.51 17.59
C ASN A 28 -14.44 17.77 16.56
N LEU A 29 -14.41 16.42 16.63
CA LEU A 29 -13.74 15.56 15.66
C LEU A 29 -14.21 15.83 14.23
N LYS A 30 -15.53 15.87 14.01
CA LYS A 30 -16.12 16.15 12.69
C LYS A 30 -15.76 17.53 12.17
N GLN A 31 -15.71 18.52 13.05
CA GLN A 31 -15.29 19.88 12.70
C GLN A 31 -13.81 19.93 12.32
N SER A 32 -12.94 19.30 13.12
CA SER A 32 -11.50 19.26 12.88
C SER A 32 -11.13 18.52 11.58
N LEU A 33 -11.91 17.52 11.20
CA LEU A 33 -11.77 16.80 9.94
C LEU A 33 -12.43 17.52 8.74
N ASN A 34 -13.23 18.54 9.00
CA ASN A 34 -14.10 19.16 8.00
C ASN A 34 -14.99 18.11 7.26
N ASP A 35 -15.41 17.06 7.97
CA ASP A 35 -16.23 15.97 7.45
C ASP A 35 -17.36 15.62 8.43
N LYS A 36 -18.58 16.08 8.11
CA LYS A 36 -19.80 15.81 8.92
C LYS A 36 -20.22 14.33 8.91
N ASN A 37 -19.74 13.55 7.94
CA ASN A 37 -20.05 12.14 7.81
C ASN A 37 -18.98 11.26 8.45
N ALA A 38 -17.91 11.82 8.99
CA ALA A 38 -16.88 11.07 9.67
C ALA A 38 -17.47 10.26 10.83
N GLN A 39 -17.02 9.01 10.94
CA GLN A 39 -17.45 8.06 11.97
C GLN A 39 -16.24 7.65 12.82
N LEU A 40 -16.34 7.85 14.12
CA LEU A 40 -15.38 7.31 15.08
C LEU A 40 -15.59 5.79 15.17
N ILE A 41 -14.57 5.01 14.84
CA ILE A 41 -14.59 3.54 14.88
C ILE A 41 -14.01 3.04 16.21
N SER A 42 -12.91 3.63 16.66
CA SER A 42 -12.34 3.37 17.99
C SER A 42 -11.65 4.61 18.53
N ILE A 43 -11.60 4.66 19.85
CA ILE A 43 -10.82 5.60 20.63
C ILE A 43 -10.07 4.81 21.71
N ASP A 44 -8.77 4.97 21.73
CA ASP A 44 -7.89 4.28 22.69
C ASP A 44 -6.99 5.33 23.36
N LYS A 45 -7.06 5.41 24.69
CA LYS A 45 -6.22 6.30 25.48
C LYS A 45 -4.79 5.79 25.51
N LEU A 46 -3.82 6.68 25.28
CA LEU A 46 -2.40 6.34 25.36
C LEU A 46 -1.83 6.73 26.72
N ASN A 47 -1.16 5.79 27.39
CA ASN A 47 -0.64 6.02 28.75
C ASN A 47 0.60 6.91 28.75
N SER A 48 1.47 6.76 27.73
CA SER A 48 2.72 7.52 27.61
C SER A 48 2.56 8.90 27.00
N LEU A 49 1.40 9.21 26.42
CA LEU A 49 1.09 10.48 25.76
C LEU A 49 -0.12 11.13 26.44
N ASN A 50 0.13 11.79 27.58
CA ASN A 50 -0.93 12.44 28.36
C ASN A 50 -1.77 13.38 27.52
N GLY A 51 -3.10 13.24 27.59
CA GLY A 51 -4.06 14.06 26.86
C GLY A 51 -4.19 13.72 25.36
N LEU A 52 -3.58 12.60 24.91
CA LEU A 52 -3.73 12.12 23.55
C LEU A 52 -4.40 10.75 23.50
N ASN A 53 -5.25 10.58 22.52
CA ASN A 53 -5.95 9.34 22.20
C ASN A 53 -5.61 8.89 20.78
N LEU A 54 -5.45 7.59 20.59
CA LEU A 54 -5.37 6.99 19.26
C LEU A 54 -6.79 6.75 18.73
N LEU A 55 -7.13 7.35 17.62
CA LEU A 55 -8.43 7.22 16.97
C LEU A 55 -8.31 6.41 15.67
N ILE A 56 -9.33 5.59 15.40
CA ILE A 56 -9.60 5.10 14.06
C ILE A 56 -10.90 5.77 13.59
N VAL A 57 -10.81 6.48 12.49
CA VAL A 57 -11.93 7.23 11.91
C VAL A 57 -12.21 6.71 10.51
N ARG A 58 -13.50 6.58 10.18
CA ARG A 58 -13.98 6.32 8.83
C ARG A 58 -14.49 7.62 8.22
N SER A 59 -14.02 7.93 7.00
CA SER A 59 -14.51 9.01 6.15
C SER A 59 -14.83 8.41 4.77
N GLY A 60 -16.10 8.25 4.46
CA GLY A 60 -16.54 7.48 3.30
C GLY A 60 -16.04 6.02 3.37
N ASP A 61 -15.35 5.57 2.34
CA ASP A 61 -14.77 4.21 2.27
C ASP A 61 -13.38 4.10 2.92
N LYS A 62 -12.81 5.22 3.37
CA LYS A 62 -11.46 5.27 3.94
C LYS A 62 -11.51 5.16 5.46
N LYS A 63 -10.55 4.39 6.00
CA LYS A 63 -10.26 4.38 7.44
C LYS A 63 -8.85 4.90 7.65
N GLU A 64 -8.69 5.80 8.60
CA GLU A 64 -7.40 6.42 8.90
C GLU A 64 -7.22 6.51 10.41
N ALA A 65 -5.94 6.52 10.84
CA ALA A 65 -5.58 6.70 12.25
C ALA A 65 -5.21 8.15 12.51
N PHE A 66 -5.60 8.65 13.69
CA PHE A 66 -5.25 9.97 14.18
C PHE A 66 -4.82 9.90 15.64
N LEU A 67 -3.91 10.78 16.03
CA LEU A 67 -3.75 11.18 17.42
C LEU A 67 -4.63 12.40 17.65
N ALA A 68 -5.40 12.40 18.71
CA ALA A 68 -6.34 13.47 19.04
C ALA A 68 -6.23 13.89 20.50
N SER A 69 -6.44 15.19 20.77
CA SER A 69 -6.62 15.70 22.13
C SER A 69 -7.86 15.10 22.80
N ASP A 70 -7.90 15.10 24.13
CA ASP A 70 -9.02 14.56 24.92
C ASP A 70 -10.39 15.23 24.60
N ASP A 71 -10.38 16.43 24.02
CA ASP A 71 -11.58 17.15 23.62
C ASP A 71 -11.92 17.00 22.11
N GLY A 72 -11.08 16.30 21.34
CA GLY A 72 -11.26 16.09 19.90
C GLY A 72 -11.03 17.32 19.01
N LYS A 73 -10.54 18.42 19.55
CA LYS A 73 -10.32 19.66 18.78
C LYS A 73 -9.02 19.67 18.00
N SER A 74 -8.02 18.93 18.46
CA SER A 74 -6.71 18.83 17.79
C SER A 74 -6.52 17.44 17.28
N LEU A 75 -6.15 17.31 15.99
CA LEU A 75 -5.92 16.05 15.30
C LEU A 75 -4.58 16.07 14.56
N VAL A 76 -3.87 14.97 14.64
CA VAL A 76 -2.68 14.70 13.83
C VAL A 76 -2.87 13.38 13.12
N ALA A 77 -2.83 13.38 11.79
CA ALA A 77 -2.91 12.15 11.01
C ALA A 77 -1.68 11.28 11.27
N VAL A 78 -1.90 10.00 11.51
CA VAL A 78 -0.83 9.02 11.69
C VAL A 78 -0.45 8.47 10.32
N THR A 79 0.66 8.93 9.79
CA THR A 79 1.21 8.50 8.50
C THR A 79 2.29 7.44 8.65
N GLU A 80 2.98 7.43 9.78
CA GLU A 80 4.05 6.49 10.12
C GLU A 80 3.89 5.98 11.55
N GLU A 81 4.46 4.81 11.84
CA GLU A 81 4.44 4.24 13.19
C GLU A 81 5.37 5.05 14.11
N PRO A 82 4.83 5.73 15.15
CA PRO A 82 5.65 6.49 16.08
C PRO A 82 6.48 5.55 16.97
N LYS A 83 7.65 6.03 17.38
CA LYS A 83 8.43 5.35 18.42
C LYS A 83 7.84 5.72 19.77
N LEU A 84 7.12 4.80 20.39
CA LEU A 84 6.56 4.96 21.71
C LEU A 84 7.45 4.26 22.74
N ALA A 85 7.69 4.94 23.88
CA ALA A 85 8.50 4.39 24.96
C ALA A 85 7.73 3.34 25.77
N ASP A 86 6.41 3.51 25.89
CA ASP A 86 5.54 2.56 26.58
C ASP A 86 5.23 1.35 25.68
N ALA A 87 5.52 0.15 26.16
CA ALA A 87 5.36 -1.08 25.39
C ALA A 87 3.88 -1.44 25.14
N ALA A 88 2.97 -1.08 26.05
CA ALA A 88 1.54 -1.33 25.88
C ALA A 88 0.95 -0.40 24.81
N ASP A 89 1.31 0.87 24.83
CA ASP A 89 0.91 1.84 23.83
C ASP A 89 1.48 1.46 22.45
N ALA A 90 2.74 1.04 22.38
CA ALA A 90 3.36 0.57 21.15
C ALA A 90 2.64 -0.66 20.58
N ALA A 91 2.27 -1.62 21.43
CA ALA A 91 1.53 -2.82 21.02
C ALA A 91 0.10 -2.46 20.54
N LEU A 92 -0.59 -1.59 21.25
CA LEU A 92 -1.91 -1.08 20.88
C LEU A 92 -1.87 -0.37 19.53
N PHE A 93 -0.93 0.54 19.36
CA PHE A 93 -0.72 1.29 18.14
C PHE A 93 -0.47 0.37 16.94
N LYS A 94 0.45 -0.58 17.10
CA LYS A 94 0.76 -1.60 16.08
C LYS A 94 -0.47 -2.43 15.73
N MET A 95 -1.25 -2.87 16.72
CA MET A 95 -2.48 -3.64 16.49
C MET A 95 -3.49 -2.84 15.66
N ARG A 96 -3.75 -1.57 16.02
CA ARG A 96 -4.72 -0.71 15.32
C ARG A 96 -4.29 -0.38 13.90
N THR A 97 -3.02 -0.01 13.72
CA THR A 97 -2.48 0.31 12.39
C THR A 97 -2.35 -0.92 11.50
N GLN A 98 -2.08 -2.11 12.07
CA GLN A 98 -2.07 -3.37 11.31
C GLN A 98 -3.44 -3.69 10.73
N ILE A 99 -4.52 -3.53 11.49
CA ILE A 99 -5.90 -3.73 10.98
C ILE A 99 -6.18 -2.80 9.79
N LEU A 100 -5.75 -1.55 9.86
CA LEU A 100 -5.90 -0.60 8.76
C LEU A 100 -5.06 -1.00 7.54
N LYS A 101 -3.84 -1.45 7.80
CA LYS A 101 -2.95 -1.95 6.74
C LYS A 101 -3.56 -3.17 6.05
N ASP A 102 -4.03 -4.15 6.80
CA ASP A 102 -4.63 -5.37 6.25
C ASP A 102 -5.87 -5.06 5.40
N ALA A 103 -6.72 -4.15 5.86
CA ALA A 103 -7.90 -3.72 5.11
C ALA A 103 -7.51 -3.00 3.80
N ARG A 104 -6.49 -2.13 3.85
CA ARG A 104 -5.95 -1.46 2.67
C ARG A 104 -5.31 -2.45 1.69
N ASP A 105 -4.52 -3.38 2.21
CA ASP A 105 -3.86 -4.40 1.40
C ASP A 105 -4.88 -5.32 0.72
N ALA A 106 -5.97 -5.67 1.41
CA ALA A 106 -7.08 -6.42 0.81
C ALA A 106 -7.73 -5.64 -0.35
N ALA A 107 -8.06 -4.36 -0.15
CA ALA A 107 -8.65 -3.51 -1.18
C ALA A 107 -7.67 -3.29 -2.37
N ALA A 108 -6.37 -3.12 -2.09
CA ALA A 108 -5.36 -3.00 -3.12
C ALA A 108 -5.20 -4.30 -3.91
N LEU A 109 -5.27 -5.46 -3.25
CA LEU A 109 -5.20 -6.75 -3.92
C LEU A 109 -6.38 -6.95 -4.88
N GLU A 110 -7.60 -6.58 -4.48
CA GLU A 110 -8.77 -6.64 -5.36
C GLU A 110 -8.61 -5.69 -6.57
N LEU A 111 -8.06 -4.49 -6.37
CA LEU A 111 -7.72 -3.59 -7.47
C LEU A 111 -6.68 -4.22 -8.41
N LEU A 112 -5.59 -4.78 -7.87
CA LEU A 112 -4.52 -5.40 -8.66
C LEU A 112 -5.03 -6.63 -9.44
N LYS A 113 -5.92 -7.43 -8.84
CA LYS A 113 -6.55 -8.58 -9.52
C LYS A 113 -7.52 -8.17 -10.63
N SER A 114 -8.13 -6.98 -10.54
CA SER A 114 -9.02 -6.44 -11.58
C SER A 114 -8.29 -5.94 -12.82
N ILE A 115 -6.98 -5.71 -12.73
CA ILE A 115 -6.14 -5.28 -13.86
C ILE A 115 -5.87 -6.50 -14.75
N ASN A 116 -5.99 -6.30 -16.07
CA ASN A 116 -5.65 -7.35 -17.04
C ASN A 116 -4.26 -7.95 -16.74
N PRO A 117 -4.16 -9.28 -16.54
CA PRO A 117 -2.90 -9.93 -16.22
C PRO A 117 -1.76 -9.63 -17.20
N ALA A 118 -2.08 -9.38 -18.47
CA ALA A 118 -1.09 -8.99 -19.48
C ALA A 118 -0.42 -7.62 -19.21
N ARG A 119 -0.93 -6.84 -18.25
CA ARG A 119 -0.32 -5.55 -17.86
C ARG A 119 0.85 -5.74 -16.90
N PHE A 120 0.97 -6.91 -16.26
CA PHE A 120 2.09 -7.22 -15.38
C PHE A 120 3.25 -7.86 -16.14
N ALA A 121 4.48 -7.57 -15.69
CA ALA A 121 5.59 -8.47 -15.92
C ALA A 121 5.56 -9.55 -14.83
N TYR A 122 5.66 -10.81 -15.22
CA TYR A 122 5.66 -11.95 -14.31
C TYR A 122 7.04 -12.60 -14.31
N ILE A 123 7.60 -12.78 -13.12
CA ILE A 123 8.90 -13.44 -12.91
C ILE A 123 8.67 -14.57 -11.92
N GLU A 124 9.06 -15.78 -12.30
CA GLU A 124 8.95 -16.96 -11.44
C GLU A 124 9.94 -16.88 -10.28
N SER A 125 9.52 -17.42 -9.14
CA SER A 125 10.40 -17.70 -8.00
C SER A 125 11.53 -18.66 -8.40
N PHE A 126 12.66 -18.60 -7.70
CA PHE A 126 13.69 -19.65 -7.79
C PHE A 126 13.16 -21.03 -7.37
N ASP A 127 12.16 -21.07 -6.49
CA ASP A 127 11.37 -22.27 -6.19
C ASP A 127 10.11 -22.28 -7.07
N LYS A 128 10.07 -23.15 -8.07
CA LYS A 128 8.95 -23.29 -9.01
C LYS A 128 7.62 -23.64 -8.34
N ASN A 129 7.67 -24.28 -7.17
CA ASN A 129 6.48 -24.67 -6.40
C ASN A 129 6.06 -23.63 -5.39
N ASN A 130 6.65 -22.44 -5.42
CA ASN A 130 6.36 -21.38 -4.46
C ASN A 130 4.88 -20.98 -4.53
N PRO A 131 4.11 -21.13 -3.42
CA PRO A 131 2.69 -20.83 -3.42
C PRO A 131 2.38 -19.32 -3.27
N TYR A 132 3.40 -18.48 -3.14
CA TYR A 132 3.21 -17.05 -2.92
C TYR A 132 3.45 -16.23 -4.19
N VAL A 133 2.76 -15.09 -4.26
CA VAL A 133 2.97 -14.05 -5.26
C VAL A 133 3.17 -12.72 -4.55
N THR A 134 4.22 -12.00 -4.91
CA THR A 134 4.43 -10.61 -4.52
C THR A 134 4.05 -9.71 -5.68
N TYR A 135 3.07 -8.84 -5.46
CA TYR A 135 2.77 -7.74 -6.37
C TYR A 135 3.62 -6.54 -5.97
N ILE A 136 4.25 -5.91 -6.95
CA ILE A 136 5.04 -4.71 -6.75
C ILE A 136 4.54 -3.65 -7.73
N VAL A 137 4.09 -2.52 -7.20
CA VAL A 137 3.79 -1.31 -7.97
C VAL A 137 4.95 -0.36 -7.80
N GLY A 138 5.62 -0.01 -8.87
CA GLY A 138 6.86 0.75 -8.81
C GLY A 138 6.91 1.94 -9.76
N ASP A 139 7.97 2.74 -9.60
CA ASP A 139 8.37 3.84 -10.47
C ASP A 139 9.89 3.79 -10.61
N PRO A 140 10.44 3.65 -11.83
CA PRO A 140 11.88 3.50 -12.04
C PRO A 140 12.74 4.69 -11.61
N GLU A 141 12.14 5.86 -11.44
CA GLU A 141 12.85 7.08 -11.01
C GLU A 141 12.62 7.44 -9.54
N CYS A 142 11.77 6.68 -8.85
CA CYS A 142 11.57 6.85 -7.42
C CYS A 142 12.73 6.22 -6.63
N PRO A 143 13.46 6.99 -5.78
CA PRO A 143 14.56 6.46 -4.98
C PRO A 143 14.15 5.29 -4.08
N TYR A 144 12.97 5.37 -3.47
CA TYR A 144 12.46 4.31 -2.60
C TYR A 144 12.11 3.04 -3.39
N CYS A 145 11.65 3.19 -4.64
CA CYS A 145 11.42 2.06 -5.54
C CYS A 145 12.75 1.42 -5.96
N ALA A 146 13.79 2.21 -6.20
CA ALA A 146 15.12 1.70 -6.49
C ALA A 146 15.67 0.87 -5.31
N GLU A 147 15.51 1.34 -4.07
CA GLU A 147 15.88 0.57 -2.88
C GLU A 147 15.07 -0.72 -2.74
N GLU A 148 13.80 -0.72 -3.09
CA GLU A 148 12.98 -1.93 -3.08
C GLU A 148 13.42 -2.92 -4.17
N MET A 149 13.80 -2.43 -5.35
CA MET A 149 14.28 -3.30 -6.44
C MET A 149 15.65 -3.93 -6.16
N LYS A 150 16.50 -3.35 -5.34
CA LYS A 150 17.71 -4.04 -4.82
C LYS A 150 17.37 -5.32 -4.04
N ARG A 151 16.13 -5.46 -3.58
CA ARG A 151 15.63 -6.64 -2.88
C ARG A 151 14.94 -7.66 -3.80
N ILE A 152 14.96 -7.47 -5.12
CA ILE A 152 14.24 -8.32 -6.07
C ILE A 152 14.65 -9.80 -5.94
N THR A 153 15.94 -10.08 -5.74
CA THR A 153 16.44 -11.43 -5.47
C THR A 153 15.82 -12.05 -4.21
N LYS A 154 15.63 -11.24 -3.15
CA LYS A 154 14.96 -11.69 -1.92
C LYS A 154 13.49 -12.00 -2.19
N HIS A 155 12.81 -11.18 -2.99
CA HIS A 155 11.43 -11.46 -3.38
C HIS A 155 11.34 -12.77 -4.16
N LEU A 156 12.21 -13.00 -5.14
CA LEU A 156 12.23 -14.21 -5.97
C LEU A 156 12.61 -15.50 -5.20
N ARG A 157 13.31 -15.38 -4.08
CA ARG A 157 13.51 -16.52 -3.16
C ARG A 157 12.26 -16.91 -2.39
N ASN A 158 11.33 -15.95 -2.18
CA ASN A 158 10.20 -16.11 -1.27
C ASN A 158 8.83 -16.12 -1.95
N SER A 159 8.76 -15.78 -3.24
CA SER A 159 7.52 -15.69 -4.01
C SER A 159 7.78 -15.52 -5.50
N ASN A 160 6.78 -15.80 -6.31
CA ASN A 160 6.75 -15.27 -7.68
C ASN A 160 6.51 -13.75 -7.60
N VAL A 161 6.97 -13.01 -8.60
CA VAL A 161 6.78 -11.54 -8.64
C VAL A 161 5.88 -11.15 -9.81
N LYS A 162 4.90 -10.28 -9.54
CA LYS A 162 4.14 -9.54 -10.55
C LYS A 162 4.45 -8.06 -10.39
N LEU A 163 5.14 -7.51 -11.39
CA LEU A 163 5.57 -6.12 -11.41
C LEU A 163 4.69 -5.31 -12.37
N ILE A 164 4.18 -4.17 -11.91
CA ILE A 164 3.46 -3.16 -12.68
C ILE A 164 3.95 -1.79 -12.28
N PHE A 165 3.76 -0.79 -13.15
CA PHE A 165 4.29 0.55 -12.91
C PHE A 165 3.18 1.58 -12.77
N ALA A 166 3.41 2.52 -11.84
CA ALA A 166 2.62 3.72 -11.63
C ALA A 166 3.58 4.91 -11.41
N PRO A 167 4.27 5.38 -12.47
CA PRO A 167 5.19 6.48 -12.36
C PRO A 167 4.55 7.76 -11.86
N VAL A 168 5.24 8.44 -10.92
CA VAL A 168 4.86 9.74 -10.37
C VAL A 168 5.90 10.83 -10.66
N HIS A 169 6.98 10.45 -11.33
CA HIS A 169 8.04 11.33 -11.81
C HIS A 169 7.81 11.72 -13.28
N GLY A 170 8.80 12.33 -13.88
CA GLY A 170 8.74 12.87 -15.24
C GLY A 170 8.52 11.84 -16.35
N LYS A 171 8.46 12.32 -17.60
CA LYS A 171 8.22 11.51 -18.80
C LYS A 171 9.18 10.33 -18.94
N SER A 172 10.44 10.51 -18.56
CA SER A 172 11.47 9.45 -18.57
C SER A 172 11.07 8.25 -17.71
N ALA A 173 10.42 8.45 -16.56
CA ALA A 173 9.92 7.36 -15.72
C ALA A 173 8.88 6.51 -16.45
N PHE A 174 7.97 7.13 -17.21
CA PHE A 174 6.99 6.40 -18.03
C PHE A 174 7.66 5.62 -19.15
N ILE A 175 8.68 6.19 -19.81
CA ILE A 175 9.45 5.52 -20.87
C ILE A 175 10.21 4.32 -20.29
N LYS A 176 10.93 4.51 -19.17
CA LYS A 176 11.62 3.42 -18.45
C LYS A 176 10.67 2.31 -18.05
N SER A 177 9.47 2.66 -17.54
CA SER A 177 8.44 1.69 -17.16
C SER A 177 7.97 0.84 -18.36
N ALA A 178 7.69 1.48 -19.48
CA ALA A 178 7.30 0.79 -20.71
C ALA A 178 8.41 -0.13 -21.22
N LEU A 179 9.66 0.33 -21.19
CA LEU A 179 10.84 -0.46 -21.56
C LEU A 179 11.04 -1.68 -20.69
N ILE A 180 10.96 -1.52 -19.36
CA ILE A 180 11.08 -2.63 -18.42
C ILE A 180 10.00 -3.67 -18.72
N LEU A 181 8.73 -3.26 -18.84
CA LEU A 181 7.63 -4.18 -19.18
C LEU A 181 7.87 -4.90 -20.49
N LYS A 182 8.28 -4.20 -21.54
CA LYS A 182 8.59 -4.76 -22.86
C LYS A 182 9.71 -5.80 -22.77
N ARG A 183 10.81 -5.47 -22.09
CA ARG A 183 11.99 -6.35 -21.96
C ARG A 183 11.67 -7.58 -21.10
N LEU A 184 11.03 -7.39 -19.95
CA LEU A 184 10.66 -8.51 -19.07
C LEU A 184 9.68 -9.48 -19.74
N LYS A 185 8.73 -8.98 -20.53
CA LYS A 185 7.78 -9.84 -21.26
C LYS A 185 8.41 -10.60 -22.43
N ALA A 186 9.55 -10.16 -22.93
CA ALA A 186 10.32 -10.86 -23.95
C ALA A 186 11.18 -12.01 -23.39
N LEU A 187 11.36 -12.04 -22.05
CA LEU A 187 12.09 -13.10 -21.37
C LEU A 187 11.15 -14.25 -20.98
N SER A 188 11.71 -15.45 -20.81
CA SER A 188 10.99 -16.51 -20.10
C SER A 188 10.73 -16.07 -18.65
N PRO A 189 9.54 -16.35 -18.08
CA PRO A 189 9.30 -16.10 -16.65
C PRO A 189 10.33 -16.76 -15.72
N SER A 190 10.98 -17.83 -16.14
CA SER A 190 12.03 -18.54 -15.41
C SER A 190 13.45 -18.00 -15.66
N ASP A 191 13.61 -16.94 -16.45
CA ASP A 191 14.89 -16.25 -16.62
C ASP A 191 15.02 -15.13 -15.56
N GLN A 192 15.21 -15.56 -14.31
CA GLN A 192 15.37 -14.62 -13.19
C GLN A 192 16.59 -13.72 -13.35
N LYS A 193 17.69 -14.27 -13.89
CA LYS A 193 18.91 -13.47 -14.10
C LYS A 193 18.67 -12.35 -15.11
N GLY A 194 18.13 -12.67 -16.28
CA GLY A 194 17.80 -11.66 -17.28
C GLY A 194 16.80 -10.63 -16.76
N ALA A 195 15.83 -11.05 -15.94
CA ALA A 195 14.87 -10.15 -15.32
C ALA A 195 15.55 -9.18 -14.34
N ILE A 196 16.47 -9.67 -13.52
CA ILE A 196 17.25 -8.81 -12.58
C ILE A 196 18.09 -7.82 -13.37
N ASP A 197 18.82 -8.26 -14.39
CA ASP A 197 19.65 -7.41 -15.24
C ASP A 197 18.84 -6.27 -15.88
N VAL A 198 17.62 -6.55 -16.37
CA VAL A 198 16.69 -5.54 -16.91
C VAL A 198 16.27 -4.54 -15.83
N ILE A 199 15.90 -4.99 -14.65
CA ILE A 199 15.48 -4.14 -13.55
C ILE A 199 16.63 -3.23 -13.11
N GLU A 200 17.81 -3.78 -12.86
CA GLU A 200 18.99 -3.02 -12.44
C GLU A 200 19.39 -1.95 -13.46
N LYS A 201 19.31 -2.29 -14.75
CA LYS A 201 19.61 -1.34 -15.83
C LYS A 201 18.72 -0.09 -15.77
N TYR A 202 17.41 -0.26 -15.67
CA TYR A 202 16.47 0.87 -15.82
C TYR A 202 16.10 1.56 -14.51
N TYR A 203 16.32 0.92 -13.36
CA TYR A 203 16.28 1.59 -12.05
C TYR A 203 17.56 2.36 -11.72
N ASN A 204 18.58 2.25 -12.58
CA ASN A 204 19.74 3.12 -12.51
C ASN A 204 19.33 4.54 -12.94
N LYS A 205 19.62 5.54 -12.08
CA LYS A 205 19.33 6.96 -12.36
C LYS A 205 20.01 7.47 -13.64
N ASP A 206 21.17 6.90 -13.99
CA ASP A 206 21.98 7.29 -15.15
C ASP A 206 21.51 6.63 -16.46
N ALA A 207 20.50 5.74 -16.40
CA ALA A 207 19.94 5.10 -17.58
C ALA A 207 19.24 6.14 -18.46
N GLN A 208 19.82 6.39 -19.62
CA GLN A 208 19.26 7.30 -20.63
C GLN A 208 18.17 6.57 -21.44
N VAL A 209 17.07 7.27 -21.68
CA VAL A 209 15.96 6.78 -22.48
C VAL A 209 15.39 7.91 -23.33
N SER A 210 14.79 7.57 -24.46
CA SER A 210 14.18 8.52 -25.39
C SER A 210 12.79 8.06 -25.85
N ASP A 211 12.03 8.96 -26.44
CA ASP A 211 10.71 8.65 -27.02
C ASP A 211 10.78 7.58 -28.13
N ALA A 212 11.92 7.46 -28.81
CA ALA A 212 12.12 6.48 -29.87
C ALA A 212 12.23 5.03 -29.33
N ASP A 213 12.50 4.85 -28.04
CA ASP A 213 12.67 3.52 -27.43
C ASP A 213 11.36 2.76 -27.23
N VAL A 214 10.23 3.49 -27.21
CA VAL A 214 8.90 2.93 -26.93
C VAL A 214 7.87 3.45 -27.95
N SER A 215 6.89 2.61 -28.25
CA SER A 215 5.75 3.05 -29.05
C SER A 215 4.80 3.93 -28.22
N LYS A 216 4.03 4.78 -28.92
CA LYS A 216 2.96 5.57 -28.30
C LYS A 216 1.94 4.68 -27.56
N ALA A 217 1.67 3.48 -28.07
CA ALA A 217 0.75 2.53 -27.47
C ALA A 217 1.30 1.99 -26.13
N GLU A 218 2.59 1.63 -26.06
CA GLU A 218 3.26 1.18 -24.84
C GLU A 218 3.24 2.27 -23.76
N LEU A 219 3.54 3.52 -24.16
CA LEU A 219 3.53 4.66 -23.27
C LEU A 219 2.13 4.95 -22.72
N ASN A 220 1.12 5.02 -23.60
CA ASN A 220 -0.27 5.24 -23.20
C ASN A 220 -0.79 4.16 -22.27
N ALA A 221 -0.34 2.93 -22.44
CA ALA A 221 -0.70 1.83 -21.57
C ALA A 221 -0.18 2.01 -20.15
N VAL A 222 1.06 2.52 -19.96
CA VAL A 222 1.59 2.86 -18.62
C VAL A 222 0.82 4.03 -17.99
N TYR A 223 0.45 5.06 -18.77
CA TYR A 223 -0.40 6.15 -18.28
C TYR A 223 -1.77 5.65 -17.78
N ALA A 224 -2.41 4.75 -18.55
CA ALA A 224 -3.69 4.16 -18.16
C ALA A 224 -3.57 3.31 -16.90
N ASP A 225 -2.51 2.52 -16.75
CA ASP A 225 -2.24 1.73 -15.54
C ASP A 225 -2.04 2.65 -14.33
N THR A 226 -1.23 3.69 -14.47
CA THR A 226 -0.99 4.69 -13.41
C THR A 226 -2.30 5.31 -12.93
N LYS A 227 -3.14 5.76 -13.87
CA LYS A 227 -4.45 6.32 -13.55
C LYS A 227 -5.33 5.31 -12.81
N THR A 228 -5.36 4.06 -13.26
CA THR A 228 -6.15 2.99 -12.65
C THR A 228 -5.67 2.68 -11.23
N LEU A 229 -4.36 2.54 -11.02
CA LEU A 229 -3.76 2.19 -9.74
C LEU A 229 -4.02 3.24 -8.66
N PHE A 230 -4.02 4.52 -9.02
CA PHE A 230 -4.30 5.60 -8.05
C PHE A 230 -5.78 5.99 -7.95
N SER A 231 -6.65 5.52 -8.85
CA SER A 231 -8.04 6.00 -8.98
C SER A 231 -8.88 5.85 -7.71
N LYS A 232 -8.69 4.76 -6.97
CA LYS A 232 -9.46 4.44 -5.76
C LYS A 232 -8.79 4.95 -4.47
N GLY A 233 -7.59 5.52 -4.55
CA GLY A 233 -6.84 6.02 -3.40
C GLY A 233 -6.44 4.95 -2.37
N VAL A 234 -6.52 3.65 -2.72
CA VAL A 234 -6.03 2.55 -1.87
C VAL A 234 -4.51 2.39 -1.99
N ILE A 235 -3.97 2.58 -3.21
CA ILE A 235 -2.54 2.77 -3.44
C ILE A 235 -2.32 4.27 -3.48
N LYS A 236 -1.59 4.81 -2.50
CA LYS A 236 -1.37 6.26 -2.34
C LYS A 236 0.05 6.69 -2.74
N SER A 237 0.98 5.74 -2.82
CA SER A 237 2.40 5.99 -3.10
C SER A 237 3.06 4.74 -3.69
N VAL A 238 4.25 4.92 -4.24
CA VAL A 238 5.14 3.85 -4.69
C VAL A 238 6.47 3.92 -3.92
N PRO A 239 7.14 2.79 -3.64
CA PRO A 239 6.73 1.43 -3.98
C PRO A 239 5.52 0.96 -3.14
N TYR A 240 4.61 0.20 -3.76
CA TYR A 240 3.58 -0.52 -3.04
C TYR A 240 3.81 -2.02 -3.22
N VAL A 241 3.99 -2.74 -2.11
CA VAL A 241 4.38 -4.16 -2.13
C VAL A 241 3.41 -4.96 -1.29
N ILE A 242 2.81 -5.98 -1.88
CA ILE A 242 1.91 -6.89 -1.19
C ILE A 242 2.23 -8.33 -1.57
N LYS A 243 2.40 -9.19 -0.56
CA LYS A 243 2.64 -10.63 -0.74
C LYS A 243 1.41 -11.41 -0.32
N VAL A 244 0.96 -12.29 -1.20
CA VAL A 244 -0.23 -13.13 -0.97
C VAL A 244 0.05 -14.59 -1.32
N LYS A 245 -0.73 -15.48 -0.76
CA LYS A 245 -0.76 -16.88 -1.16
C LYS A 245 -1.68 -17.03 -2.38
N LYS A 246 -1.25 -17.85 -3.38
CA LYS A 246 -2.08 -18.19 -4.56
C LYS A 246 -3.36 -18.91 -4.16
#